data_11e02e9b8905754027c8bc1f63ae0d8a
#
_entry.id   11e02e9b8905754027c8bc1f63ae0d8a
#
_cell.length_a   1.000
_cell.length_b   1.000
_cell.length_c   1.000
_cell.angle_alpha   90.00
_cell.angle_beta   90.00
_cell.angle_gamma   90.00
#
_symmetry.space_group_name_H-M   'P 1'
#
loop_
_entity.id
_entity.type
_entity.pdbx_description
1 polymer ?
#
loop_
_entity_poly.entity_id
_entity_poly.type
_entity_poly.pdbx_seq_one_letter_code
_entity_poly.pdbx_strand_id
1 'polypeptide(L)'
;PPRSTLSSSSAASDVYKRQGLSPFIPGTVGSLLAILIFYFLIVPFLRPFAYIFILTAYVLLVVTSFFFGLYLYRKTMAAEKDAKIFVWDEFVGMWVASFPLVVFESFWPWIIFSFVLFRIFDIWKPQPVSYFDKLDSPYGVMMDDVIAGLISALILTIAFLIFY
;
A
#
# COMPACT_ATOMS: atom_id res chain seq x y z
N PRO A 1 18.36 42.40 -34.72
CA PRO A 1 18.60 41.11 -34.13
C PRO A 1 17.35 40.62 -33.42
N PRO A 2 16.88 39.37 -33.69
CA PRO A 2 15.67 38.85 -33.08
C PRO A 2 15.96 38.46 -31.62
N ARG A 3 15.06 38.90 -30.72
CA ARG A 3 15.02 38.47 -29.34
C ARG A 3 14.73 36.98 -29.30
N SER A 4 15.62 36.22 -28.68
CA SER A 4 15.43 34.81 -28.34
C SER A 4 14.26 34.69 -27.38
N THR A 5 13.15 34.13 -27.81
CA THR A 5 12.09 33.61 -26.96
C THR A 5 12.63 32.38 -26.26
N LEU A 6 13.13 32.56 -25.03
CA LEU A 6 13.37 31.44 -24.11
C LEU A 6 12.04 30.74 -23.88
N SER A 7 12.00 29.48 -24.27
CA SER A 7 10.81 28.68 -24.35
C SER A 7 10.17 28.46 -22.97
N SER A 8 8.87 28.72 -22.90
CA SER A 8 8.00 28.42 -21.76
C SER A 8 7.98 26.92 -21.34
N SER A 9 8.65 26.05 -22.12
CA SER A 9 8.78 24.62 -21.85
C SER A 9 9.73 24.26 -20.70
N SER A 10 10.79 25.09 -20.47
CA SER A 10 11.72 24.81 -19.36
C SER A 10 11.14 25.18 -18.00
N ALA A 11 10.35 26.27 -17.92
CA ALA A 11 9.67 26.66 -16.68
C ALA A 11 8.57 25.66 -16.28
N ALA A 12 7.85 25.12 -17.25
CA ALA A 12 6.84 24.07 -17.00
C ALA A 12 7.49 22.77 -16.51
N SER A 13 8.66 22.37 -17.07
CA SER A 13 9.38 21.18 -16.63
C SER A 13 10.00 21.33 -15.24
N ASP A 14 10.39 22.54 -14.84
CA ASP A 14 10.95 22.80 -13.51
C ASP A 14 9.87 22.90 -12.44
N VAL A 15 8.66 23.37 -12.77
CA VAL A 15 7.49 23.29 -11.88
C VAL A 15 7.08 21.81 -11.71
N TYR A 16 7.14 21.01 -12.76
CA TYR A 16 6.85 19.57 -12.69
C TYR A 16 7.89 18.80 -11.86
N LYS A 17 9.17 19.20 -11.88
CA LYS A 17 10.23 18.59 -11.07
C LYS A 17 10.15 19.00 -9.59
N ARG A 18 9.60 20.18 -9.27
CA ARG A 18 9.39 20.60 -7.86
C ARG A 18 8.16 19.94 -7.21
N GLN A 19 7.25 19.37 -7.97
CA GLN A 19 6.20 18.48 -7.45
C GLN A 19 6.74 17.09 -7.05
N GLY A 20 8.03 16.80 -7.28
CA GLY A 20 8.72 15.56 -6.93
C GLY A 20 8.94 15.30 -5.44
N LEU A 21 8.44 16.16 -4.53
CA LEU A 21 8.35 15.87 -3.09
C LEU A 21 6.99 15.26 -2.69
N SER A 22 6.07 15.10 -3.65
CA SER A 22 4.68 14.73 -3.40
C SER A 22 4.30 13.25 -3.62
N PRO A 23 5.08 12.34 -4.25
CA PRO A 23 4.65 10.94 -4.36
C PRO A 23 4.63 10.19 -3.03
N PHE A 24 5.37 10.68 -2.01
CA PHE A 24 5.40 10.06 -0.68
C PHE A 24 4.17 10.36 0.18
N ILE A 25 3.48 11.47 -0.05
CA ILE A 25 2.39 11.94 0.81
C ILE A 25 1.11 11.12 0.60
N PRO A 26 0.59 10.93 -0.64
CA PRO A 26 -0.65 10.19 -0.83
C PRO A 26 -0.54 8.72 -0.40
N GLY A 27 0.54 8.01 -0.75
CA GLY A 27 0.75 6.63 -0.32
C GLY A 27 0.92 6.48 1.19
N THR A 28 1.64 7.41 1.85
CA THR A 28 1.76 7.40 3.32
C THR A 28 0.41 7.67 3.99
N VAL A 29 -0.38 8.60 3.46
CA VAL A 29 -1.74 8.86 3.97
C VAL A 29 -2.64 7.66 3.72
N GLY A 30 -2.56 7.02 2.54
CA GLY A 30 -3.29 5.80 2.21
C GLY A 30 -3.00 4.67 3.19
N SER A 31 -1.72 4.35 3.41
CA SER A 31 -1.29 3.31 4.35
C SER A 31 -1.67 3.64 5.80
N LEU A 32 -1.60 4.93 6.20
CA LEU A 32 -2.03 5.36 7.53
C LEU A 32 -3.53 5.19 7.72
N LEU A 33 -4.34 5.58 6.74
CA LEU A 33 -5.79 5.37 6.76
C LEU A 33 -6.12 3.88 6.77
N ALA A 34 -5.41 3.07 5.98
CA ALA A 34 -5.61 1.62 5.95
C ALA A 34 -5.40 0.98 7.32
N ILE A 35 -4.33 1.35 8.04
CA ILE A 35 -4.06 0.80 9.36
C ILE A 35 -5.01 1.33 10.44
N LEU A 36 -5.47 2.56 10.33
CA LEU A 36 -6.52 3.10 11.21
C LEU A 36 -7.85 2.36 11.01
N ILE A 37 -8.26 2.13 9.76
CA ILE A 37 -9.45 1.33 9.44
C ILE A 37 -9.28 -0.10 9.96
N PHE A 38 -8.11 -0.70 9.77
CA PHE A 38 -7.81 -2.02 10.32
C PHE A 38 -8.03 -2.06 11.83
N TYR A 39 -7.43 -1.16 12.58
CA TYR A 39 -7.44 -1.17 14.03
C TYR A 39 -8.79 -0.77 14.63
N PHE A 40 -9.43 0.26 14.10
CA PHE A 40 -10.66 0.81 14.68
C PHE A 40 -11.95 0.20 14.13
N LEU A 41 -11.91 -0.40 12.95
CA LEU A 41 -13.10 -0.95 12.29
C LEU A 41 -13.01 -2.45 12.09
N ILE A 42 -11.96 -2.95 11.42
CA ILE A 42 -11.88 -4.37 11.03
C ILE A 42 -11.68 -5.25 12.27
N VAL A 43 -10.71 -4.95 13.10
CA VAL A 43 -10.40 -5.74 14.30
C VAL A 43 -11.57 -5.80 15.28
N PRO A 44 -12.20 -4.68 15.70
CA PRO A 44 -13.34 -4.73 16.60
C PRO A 44 -14.56 -5.46 16.03
N PHE A 45 -14.77 -5.34 14.70
CA PHE A 45 -15.86 -6.04 14.03
C PHE A 45 -15.66 -7.56 14.01
N LEU A 46 -14.43 -8.01 13.83
CA LEU A 46 -14.10 -9.44 13.74
C LEU A 46 -13.97 -10.10 15.13
N ARG A 47 -13.55 -9.36 16.15
CA ARG A 47 -13.23 -9.87 17.49
C ARG A 47 -14.31 -10.73 18.18
N PRO A 48 -15.62 -10.48 17.99
CA PRO A 48 -16.66 -11.29 18.62
C PRO A 48 -16.80 -12.71 18.05
N PHE A 49 -16.16 -13.01 16.90
CA PHE A 49 -16.34 -14.27 16.20
C PHE A 49 -15.28 -15.30 16.58
N ALA A 50 -15.55 -16.57 16.24
CA ALA A 50 -14.58 -17.64 16.42
C ALA A 50 -13.30 -17.39 15.59
N TYR A 51 -12.14 -17.78 16.12
CA TYR A 51 -10.83 -17.53 15.53
C TYR A 51 -10.70 -17.94 14.05
N ILE A 52 -11.19 -19.13 13.72
CA ILE A 52 -11.17 -19.61 12.32
C ILE A 52 -12.01 -18.73 11.39
N PHE A 53 -13.13 -18.20 11.90
CA PHE A 53 -13.96 -17.28 11.15
C PHE A 53 -13.23 -15.94 10.92
N ILE A 54 -12.54 -15.43 11.96
CA ILE A 54 -11.74 -14.20 11.86
C ILE A 54 -10.71 -14.32 10.76
N LEU A 55 -9.91 -15.40 10.76
CA LEU A 55 -8.88 -15.63 9.75
C LEU A 55 -9.47 -15.74 8.34
N THR A 56 -10.54 -16.53 8.20
CA THR A 56 -11.19 -16.73 6.91
C THR A 56 -11.78 -15.42 6.38
N ALA A 57 -12.50 -14.67 7.21
CA ALA A 57 -13.10 -13.39 6.83
C ALA A 57 -12.03 -12.36 6.46
N TYR A 58 -10.91 -12.34 7.20
CA TYR A 58 -9.82 -11.42 6.90
C TYR A 58 -9.13 -11.73 5.57
N VAL A 59 -8.84 -13.00 5.30
CA VAL A 59 -8.28 -13.43 4.01
C VAL A 59 -9.23 -13.09 2.86
N LEU A 60 -10.54 -13.35 3.03
CA LEU A 60 -11.54 -12.99 2.03
C LEU A 60 -11.61 -11.47 1.82
N LEU A 61 -11.51 -10.67 2.88
CA LEU A 61 -11.47 -9.22 2.79
C LEU A 61 -10.27 -8.76 1.93
N VAL A 62 -9.08 -9.27 2.20
CA VAL A 62 -7.86 -8.91 1.44
C VAL A 62 -7.98 -9.33 -0.02
N VAL A 63 -8.41 -10.56 -0.28
CA VAL A 63 -8.56 -11.10 -1.64
C VAL A 63 -9.61 -10.32 -2.43
N THR A 64 -10.77 -10.07 -1.86
CA THR A 64 -11.83 -9.29 -2.53
C THR A 64 -11.41 -7.85 -2.76
N SER A 65 -10.70 -7.24 -1.82
CA SER A 65 -10.13 -5.88 -1.95
C SER A 65 -9.08 -5.81 -3.05
N PHE A 66 -8.27 -6.84 -3.22
CA PHE A 66 -7.30 -6.91 -4.33
C PHE A 66 -8.01 -6.89 -5.69
N PHE A 67 -9.00 -7.76 -5.90
CA PHE A 67 -9.74 -7.78 -7.16
C PHE A 67 -10.56 -6.51 -7.39
N PHE A 68 -11.10 -5.93 -6.33
CA PHE A 68 -11.78 -4.63 -6.40
C PHE A 68 -10.81 -3.51 -6.80
N GLY A 69 -9.58 -3.52 -6.27
CA GLY A 69 -8.52 -2.60 -6.67
C GLY A 69 -8.15 -2.73 -8.15
N LEU A 70 -8.01 -3.94 -8.66
CA LEU A 70 -7.80 -4.18 -10.10
C LEU A 70 -8.94 -3.61 -10.95
N TYR A 71 -10.18 -3.77 -10.51
CA TYR A 71 -11.34 -3.21 -11.21
C TYR A 71 -11.32 -1.68 -11.18
N LEU A 72 -11.07 -1.08 -10.04
CA LEU A 72 -10.99 0.38 -9.87
C LEU A 72 -9.87 0.97 -10.73
N TYR A 73 -8.68 0.38 -10.70
CA TYR A 73 -7.54 0.85 -11.48
C TYR A 73 -7.85 0.86 -12.98
N ARG A 74 -8.40 -0.24 -13.51
CA ARG A 74 -8.80 -0.33 -14.92
C ARG A 74 -9.81 0.77 -15.29
N LYS A 75 -10.79 1.03 -14.42
CA LYS A 75 -11.80 2.05 -14.65
C LYS A 75 -11.23 3.48 -14.59
N THR A 76 -10.27 3.72 -13.71
CA THR A 76 -9.59 5.02 -13.56
C THR A 76 -8.68 5.31 -14.75
N MET A 77 -7.93 4.32 -15.22
CA MET A 77 -7.09 4.45 -16.40
C MET A 77 -7.91 4.67 -17.68
N ALA A 78 -9.04 3.97 -17.84
CA ALA A 78 -9.94 4.16 -18.97
C ALA A 78 -10.57 5.57 -18.99
N ALA A 79 -10.60 6.29 -17.88
CA ALA A 79 -11.14 7.64 -17.75
C ALA A 79 -10.07 8.75 -17.86
N GLU A 80 -8.82 8.42 -18.26
CA GLU A 80 -7.67 9.33 -18.34
C GLU A 80 -7.40 10.13 -17.06
N LYS A 81 -7.83 9.62 -15.93
CA LYS A 81 -7.57 10.23 -14.62
C LYS A 81 -6.19 9.83 -14.12
N ASP A 82 -5.46 10.81 -13.58
CA ASP A 82 -4.10 10.61 -13.06
C ASP A 82 -3.99 9.41 -12.11
N ALA A 83 -3.21 8.39 -12.51
CA ALA A 83 -2.92 7.20 -11.71
C ALA A 83 -2.22 7.52 -10.38
N LYS A 84 -1.65 8.72 -10.24
CA LYS A 84 -0.92 9.18 -9.06
C LYS A 84 -1.78 9.39 -7.82
N ILE A 85 -3.11 9.32 -7.93
CA ILE A 85 -4.05 9.46 -6.82
C ILE A 85 -4.65 8.11 -6.42
N PHE A 86 -4.22 7.04 -7.07
CA PHE A 86 -4.68 5.71 -6.71
C PHE A 86 -3.92 5.25 -5.45
N VAL A 87 -4.64 5.04 -4.37
CA VAL A 87 -4.11 4.66 -3.04
C VAL A 87 -4.70 3.35 -2.54
N TRP A 88 -5.46 2.63 -3.36
CA TRP A 88 -6.13 1.39 -2.97
C TRP A 88 -5.16 0.21 -2.87
N ASP A 89 -4.08 0.24 -3.63
CA ASP A 89 -2.95 -0.68 -3.57
C ASP A 89 -2.28 -0.64 -2.19
N GLU A 90 -2.02 0.56 -1.66
CA GLU A 90 -1.47 0.72 -0.31
C GLU A 90 -2.41 0.20 0.78
N PHE A 91 -3.75 0.31 0.58
CA PHE A 91 -4.71 -0.29 1.52
C PHE A 91 -4.56 -1.80 1.57
N VAL A 92 -4.54 -2.46 0.40
CA VAL A 92 -4.41 -3.91 0.31
C VAL A 92 -3.06 -4.37 0.85
N GLY A 93 -1.96 -3.72 0.44
CA GLY A 93 -0.61 -4.02 0.91
C GLY A 93 -0.46 -3.88 2.43
N MET A 94 -1.01 -2.79 3.01
CA MET A 94 -0.98 -2.56 4.45
C MET A 94 -1.79 -3.61 5.22
N TRP A 95 -2.95 -4.04 4.69
CA TRP A 95 -3.73 -5.10 5.30
C TRP A 95 -3.01 -6.45 5.20
N VAL A 96 -2.33 -6.76 4.10
CA VAL A 96 -1.45 -7.95 4.02
C VAL A 96 -0.36 -7.89 5.08
N ALA A 97 0.31 -6.74 5.25
CA ALA A 97 1.34 -6.55 6.27
C ALA A 97 0.80 -6.72 7.71
N SER A 98 -0.48 -6.40 7.92
CA SER A 98 -1.14 -6.47 9.23
C SER A 98 -1.69 -7.87 9.58
N PHE A 99 -1.61 -8.85 8.67
CA PHE A 99 -2.12 -10.20 8.91
C PHE A 99 -1.60 -10.87 10.20
N PRO A 100 -0.28 -10.78 10.54
CA PRO A 100 0.22 -11.36 11.78
C PRO A 100 -0.42 -10.76 13.04
N LEU A 101 -0.84 -9.50 13.01
CA LEU A 101 -1.51 -8.87 14.14
C LEU A 101 -2.86 -9.56 14.46
N VAL A 102 -3.54 -10.05 13.42
CA VAL A 102 -4.78 -10.82 13.57
C VAL A 102 -4.49 -12.22 14.10
N VAL A 103 -3.42 -12.87 13.59
CA VAL A 103 -3.03 -14.23 14.00
C VAL A 103 -2.61 -14.29 15.46
N PHE A 104 -1.81 -13.33 15.92
CA PHE A 104 -1.26 -13.30 17.28
C PHE A 104 -2.11 -12.47 18.26
N GLU A 105 -3.20 -11.89 17.78
CA GLU A 105 -4.11 -11.02 18.58
C GLU A 105 -3.39 -9.90 19.32
N SER A 106 -2.23 -9.46 18.79
CA SER A 106 -1.37 -8.46 19.40
C SER A 106 -1.32 -7.20 18.55
N PHE A 107 -1.67 -6.04 19.13
CA PHE A 107 -1.84 -4.83 18.36
C PHE A 107 -0.82 -3.75 18.71
N TRP A 108 -0.64 -3.42 19.98
CA TRP A 108 0.25 -2.36 20.39
C TRP A 108 1.51 -2.92 21.08
N PRO A 109 2.74 -2.52 20.71
CA PRO A 109 3.16 -1.51 19.72
C PRO A 109 3.33 -2.05 18.28
N TRP A 110 2.98 -3.31 18.03
CA TRP A 110 3.24 -4.05 16.80
C TRP A 110 2.56 -3.43 15.56
N ILE A 111 1.46 -2.71 15.79
CA ILE A 111 0.76 -1.99 14.72
C ILE A 111 1.66 -0.92 14.07
N ILE A 112 2.44 -0.19 14.88
CA ILE A 112 3.40 0.80 14.37
C ILE A 112 4.53 0.09 13.61
N PHE A 113 5.01 -1.03 14.14
CA PHE A 113 6.07 -1.79 13.50
C PHE A 113 5.62 -2.36 12.15
N SER A 114 4.41 -2.88 12.05
CA SER A 114 3.80 -3.31 10.78
C SER A 114 3.76 -2.17 9.76
N PHE A 115 3.29 -0.99 10.16
CA PHE A 115 3.23 0.19 9.30
C PHE A 115 4.63 0.61 8.81
N VAL A 116 5.60 0.70 9.71
CA VAL A 116 6.97 1.10 9.35
C VAL A 116 7.61 0.10 8.40
N LEU A 117 7.48 -1.20 8.67
CA LEU A 117 8.00 -2.25 7.79
C LEU A 117 7.38 -2.15 6.39
N PHE A 118 6.05 -2.07 6.31
CA PHE A 118 5.37 -1.94 5.02
C PHE A 118 5.89 -0.73 4.24
N ARG A 119 5.98 0.45 4.87
CA ARG A 119 6.48 1.66 4.19
C ARG A 119 7.94 1.57 3.77
N ILE A 120 8.80 0.89 4.54
CA ILE A 120 10.17 0.65 4.14
C ILE A 120 10.22 -0.16 2.84
N PHE A 121 9.50 -1.29 2.75
CA PHE A 121 9.56 -2.16 1.57
C PHE A 121 8.84 -1.59 0.36
N ASP A 122 7.76 -0.86 0.57
CA ASP A 122 7.03 -0.15 -0.48
C ASP A 122 7.87 1.00 -1.09
N ILE A 123 8.62 1.74 -0.27
CA ILE A 123 9.45 2.85 -0.76
C ILE A 123 10.78 2.33 -1.34
N TRP A 124 11.45 1.41 -0.66
CA TRP A 124 12.75 0.88 -1.09
C TRP A 124 12.65 -0.07 -2.28
N LYS A 125 11.52 -0.74 -2.41
CA LYS A 125 11.20 -1.67 -3.50
C LYS A 125 12.33 -2.68 -3.80
N PRO A 126 12.79 -3.46 -2.80
CA PRO A 126 13.78 -4.50 -3.06
C PRO A 126 13.19 -5.58 -3.97
N GLN A 127 14.04 -6.46 -4.53
CA GLN A 127 13.52 -7.65 -5.20
C GLN A 127 12.81 -8.55 -4.16
N PRO A 128 11.61 -9.09 -4.49
CA PRO A 128 10.91 -9.08 -5.78
C PRO A 128 9.92 -7.90 -5.99
N VAL A 129 9.76 -6.96 -5.05
CA VAL A 129 8.82 -5.82 -5.17
C VAL A 129 9.08 -5.03 -6.45
N SER A 130 10.35 -4.65 -6.70
CA SER A 130 10.72 -3.89 -7.90
C SER A 130 10.47 -4.60 -9.23
N TYR A 131 10.32 -5.91 -9.23
CA TYR A 131 9.91 -6.65 -10.42
C TYR A 131 8.45 -6.32 -10.79
N PHE A 132 7.55 -6.32 -9.81
CA PHE A 132 6.14 -6.01 -10.03
C PHE A 132 5.92 -4.52 -10.32
N ASP A 133 6.63 -3.62 -9.63
CA ASP A 133 6.61 -2.18 -9.85
C ASP A 133 6.96 -1.79 -11.31
N LYS A 134 7.82 -2.57 -11.98
CA LYS A 134 8.20 -2.34 -13.39
C LYS A 134 7.19 -2.92 -14.40
N LEU A 135 6.19 -3.67 -13.94
CA LEU A 135 5.15 -4.17 -14.83
C LEU A 135 4.15 -3.04 -15.11
N ASP A 136 4.14 -2.56 -16.35
CA ASP A 136 3.18 -1.55 -16.81
C ASP A 136 1.79 -2.19 -16.99
N SER A 137 1.16 -2.53 -15.87
CA SER A 137 -0.13 -3.19 -15.83
C SER A 137 -0.87 -2.95 -14.51
N PRO A 138 -2.22 -3.01 -14.50
CA PRO A 138 -3.01 -2.92 -13.27
C PRO A 138 -2.60 -3.96 -12.22
N TYR A 139 -2.18 -5.13 -12.69
CA TYR A 139 -1.71 -6.21 -11.84
C TYR A 139 -0.36 -5.87 -11.19
N GLY A 140 0.56 -5.25 -11.95
CA GLY A 140 1.85 -4.82 -11.43
C GLY A 140 1.69 -3.84 -10.27
N VAL A 141 0.88 -2.79 -10.46
CA VAL A 141 0.59 -1.76 -9.45
C VAL A 141 -0.02 -2.32 -8.18
N MET A 142 -0.91 -3.31 -8.26
CA MET A 142 -1.49 -3.93 -7.08
C MET A 142 -0.54 -4.93 -6.41
N MET A 143 0.30 -5.62 -7.20
CA MET A 143 1.15 -6.69 -6.70
C MET A 143 2.41 -6.19 -6.01
N ASP A 144 2.98 -5.06 -6.40
CA ASP A 144 4.17 -4.53 -5.72
C ASP A 144 3.88 -4.25 -4.23
N ASP A 145 2.74 -3.65 -3.91
CA ASP A 145 2.32 -3.41 -2.53
C ASP A 145 1.94 -4.70 -1.79
N VAL A 146 1.30 -5.65 -2.46
CA VAL A 146 1.01 -6.97 -1.87
C VAL A 146 2.31 -7.69 -1.50
N ILE A 147 3.32 -7.67 -2.37
CA ILE A 147 4.62 -8.31 -2.10
C ILE A 147 5.37 -7.56 -0.98
N ALA A 148 5.35 -6.23 -0.98
CA ALA A 148 5.90 -5.44 0.13
C ALA A 148 5.20 -5.79 1.46
N GLY A 149 3.87 -5.95 1.43
CA GLY A 149 3.06 -6.40 2.56
C GLY A 149 3.42 -7.81 3.03
N LEU A 150 3.62 -8.77 2.12
CA LEU A 150 4.01 -10.15 2.45
C LEU A 150 5.40 -10.22 3.11
N ILE A 151 6.38 -9.46 2.60
CA ILE A 151 7.72 -9.39 3.21
C ILE A 151 7.60 -8.81 4.63
N SER A 152 6.81 -7.75 4.79
CA SER A 152 6.57 -7.12 6.08
C SER A 152 5.88 -8.06 7.06
N ALA A 153 4.87 -8.80 6.61
CA ALA A 153 4.15 -9.80 7.41
C ALA A 153 5.08 -10.94 7.84
N LEU A 154 5.97 -11.41 6.95
CA LEU A 154 6.95 -12.43 7.28
C LEU A 154 7.90 -11.98 8.38
N ILE A 155 8.48 -10.77 8.26
CA ILE A 155 9.38 -10.22 9.26
C ILE A 155 8.65 -10.02 10.59
N LEU A 156 7.43 -9.50 10.55
CA LEU A 156 6.61 -9.31 11.73
C LEU A 156 6.29 -10.64 12.42
N THR A 157 5.98 -11.68 11.65
CA THR A 157 5.74 -13.04 12.17
C THR A 157 6.99 -13.58 12.86
N ILE A 158 8.17 -13.45 12.24
CA ILE A 158 9.44 -13.88 12.84
C ILE A 158 9.69 -13.12 14.14
N ALA A 159 9.45 -11.81 14.15
CA ALA A 159 9.60 -11.01 15.35
C ALA A 159 8.66 -11.47 16.48
N PHE A 160 7.41 -11.80 16.17
CA PHE A 160 6.51 -12.39 17.17
C PHE A 160 7.03 -13.71 17.73
N LEU A 161 7.52 -14.61 16.89
CA LEU A 161 8.04 -15.91 17.33
C LEU A 161 9.31 -15.81 18.19
N ILE A 162 10.04 -14.71 18.09
CA ILE A 162 11.26 -14.47 18.90
C ILE A 162 10.93 -13.80 20.24
N PHE A 163 9.97 -12.87 20.26
CA PHE A 163 9.74 -12.01 21.41
C PHE A 163 8.49 -12.37 22.24
N TYR A 164 7.69 -13.32 21.75
CA TYR A 164 6.49 -13.84 22.41
C TYR A 164 6.57 -15.33 22.65
#